data_97398d609461d575e59788b510f60588
#
_entry.id   97398d609461d575e59788b510f60588
#
_cell.length_a   1.000
_cell.length_b   1.000
_cell.length_c   1.000
_cell.angle_alpha   90.00
_cell.angle_beta   90.00
_cell.angle_gamma   90.00
#
_symmetry.space_group_name_H-M   'P 1'
#
loop_
_entity.id
_entity.type
_entity.pdbx_description
1 polymer ?
#
loop_
_entity_poly.entity_id
_entity_poly.type
_entity_poly.pdbx_seq_one_letter_code
_entity_poly.pdbx_strand_id
1 'polypeptide(L)'
;MILKIFQRIKLYRQLRFFQYLYLNYFCKNIVRTDNSRIFPYRGCILDLASGSKIYLSGSDMEIGCDRLKGSKMETLIRLRKNAIWSCEGGCRISYSSTIEVLHNAILDSQFFTMNSNSVLIAAKKIQLGQDVMIGRGVVIYDSDHHAIRNSQGTVTNPDAPVFIGNHVWLATNTTVLKGSTIGSGSIAAANATVHGNVPSGILYSPSGTKENYGAWNREHP
;
A
#
# COMPACT_ATOMS: atom_id res chain seq x y z
N MET A 1 -8.28 -26.98 11.62
CA MET A 1 -7.51 -27.52 10.49
C MET A 1 -8.33 -27.49 9.19
N ILE A 2 -9.51 -28.08 9.16
CA ILE A 2 -10.38 -28.19 7.96
C ILE A 2 -10.78 -26.79 7.42
N LEU A 3 -11.17 -25.85 8.27
CA LEU A 3 -11.57 -24.50 7.85
C LEU A 3 -10.43 -23.74 7.11
N LYS A 4 -9.19 -23.89 7.55
CA LYS A 4 -8.00 -23.31 6.90
C LYS A 4 -7.75 -23.94 5.52
N ILE A 5 -8.04 -25.23 5.34
CA ILE A 5 -7.90 -25.92 4.06
C ILE A 5 -8.96 -25.41 3.07
N PHE A 6 -10.22 -25.27 3.49
CA PHE A 6 -11.28 -24.72 2.64
C PHE A 6 -11.02 -23.26 2.24
N GLN A 7 -10.48 -22.44 3.14
CA GLN A 7 -10.09 -21.08 2.82
C GLN A 7 -8.96 -21.04 1.77
N ARG A 8 -7.95 -21.90 1.89
CA ARG A 8 -6.88 -22.04 0.89
C ARG A 8 -7.40 -22.50 -0.46
N ILE A 9 -8.29 -23.51 -0.51
CA ILE A 9 -8.88 -24.00 -1.76
C ILE A 9 -9.71 -22.88 -2.43
N LYS A 10 -10.50 -22.11 -1.66
CA LYS A 10 -11.25 -20.96 -2.18
C LYS A 10 -10.32 -19.88 -2.75
N LEU A 11 -9.17 -19.66 -2.12
CA LEU A 11 -8.16 -18.73 -2.55
C LEU A 11 -7.53 -19.17 -3.89
N TYR A 12 -7.11 -20.44 -4.00
CA TYR A 12 -6.54 -20.99 -5.24
C TYR A 12 -7.52 -20.96 -6.42
N ARG A 13 -8.84 -21.09 -6.22
CA ARG A 13 -9.85 -20.93 -7.28
C ARG A 13 -9.95 -19.51 -7.83
N GLN A 14 -9.43 -18.51 -7.13
CA GLN A 14 -9.39 -17.12 -7.58
C GLN A 14 -8.03 -16.73 -8.17
N LEU A 15 -7.02 -17.59 -8.07
CA LEU A 15 -5.68 -17.34 -8.59
C LEU A 15 -5.70 -17.25 -10.13
N ARG A 16 -5.03 -16.26 -10.68
CA ARG A 16 -4.72 -16.16 -12.11
C ARG A 16 -3.48 -16.98 -12.42
N PHE A 17 -3.65 -18.28 -12.62
CA PHE A 17 -2.57 -19.25 -12.71
C PHE A 17 -1.47 -18.90 -13.73
N PHE A 18 -1.83 -18.51 -14.96
CA PHE A 18 -0.84 -18.13 -15.97
C PHE A 18 -0.09 -16.85 -15.60
N GLN A 19 -0.78 -15.89 -15.01
CA GLN A 19 -0.12 -14.66 -14.53
C GLN A 19 0.78 -14.96 -13.33
N TYR A 20 0.39 -15.86 -12.44
CA TYR A 20 1.23 -16.35 -11.36
C TYR A 20 2.53 -16.97 -11.89
N LEU A 21 2.45 -17.87 -12.87
CA LEU A 21 3.64 -18.46 -13.49
C LEU A 21 4.53 -17.39 -14.12
N TYR A 22 3.93 -16.49 -14.92
CA TYR A 22 4.69 -15.40 -15.55
C TYR A 22 5.42 -14.53 -14.52
N LEU A 23 4.73 -14.02 -13.51
CA LEU A 23 5.30 -13.13 -12.51
C LEU A 23 6.39 -13.81 -11.68
N ASN A 24 6.24 -15.09 -11.39
CA ASN A 24 7.14 -15.78 -10.49
C ASN A 24 8.34 -16.43 -11.18
N TYR A 25 8.32 -16.66 -12.49
CA TYR A 25 9.39 -17.37 -13.19
C TYR A 25 9.93 -16.66 -14.43
N PHE A 26 9.19 -15.72 -15.02
CA PHE A 26 9.58 -15.11 -16.30
C PHE A 26 9.66 -13.59 -16.29
N CYS A 27 8.99 -12.90 -15.36
CA CYS A 27 8.92 -11.45 -15.32
C CYS A 27 10.24 -10.85 -14.84
N LYS A 28 10.96 -10.18 -15.74
CA LYS A 28 12.26 -9.54 -15.46
C LYS A 28 12.17 -8.32 -14.53
N ASN A 29 10.96 -7.80 -14.30
CA ASN A 29 10.74 -6.69 -13.38
C ASN A 29 10.72 -7.14 -11.90
N ILE A 30 10.60 -8.46 -11.64
CA ILE A 30 10.53 -8.99 -10.29
C ILE A 30 11.89 -9.57 -9.89
N VAL A 31 12.43 -9.06 -8.81
CA VAL A 31 13.70 -9.51 -8.21
C VAL A 31 13.41 -10.07 -6.83
N ARG A 32 13.90 -11.28 -6.55
CA ARG A 32 13.73 -11.97 -5.27
C ARG A 32 15.06 -12.36 -4.67
N THR A 33 15.15 -12.30 -3.35
CA THR A 33 16.30 -12.77 -2.59
C THR A 33 16.02 -14.08 -1.86
N ASP A 34 14.75 -14.53 -1.88
CA ASP A 34 14.29 -15.75 -1.21
C ASP A 34 13.17 -16.44 -1.99
N ASN A 35 12.43 -17.33 -1.34
CA ASN A 35 11.32 -18.08 -1.93
C ASN A 35 9.98 -17.37 -1.95
N SER A 36 9.92 -16.07 -1.63
CA SER A 36 8.70 -15.27 -1.66
C SER A 36 8.04 -15.27 -3.05
N ARG A 37 6.71 -15.27 -3.10
CA ARG A 37 5.92 -15.36 -4.33
C ARG A 37 4.90 -14.24 -4.42
N ILE A 38 4.53 -13.91 -5.67
CA ILE A 38 3.42 -13.01 -5.97
C ILE A 38 2.21 -13.85 -6.35
N PHE A 39 1.10 -13.65 -5.64
CA PHE A 39 -0.19 -14.30 -5.87
C PHE A 39 -1.19 -13.30 -6.46
N PRO A 40 -1.31 -13.23 -7.80
CA PRO A 40 -2.30 -12.38 -8.46
C PRO A 40 -3.65 -13.07 -8.49
N TYR A 41 -4.65 -12.47 -7.85
CA TYR A 41 -6.02 -12.98 -7.89
C TYR A 41 -6.83 -12.36 -9.04
N ARG A 42 -8.04 -12.86 -9.27
CA ARG A 42 -8.92 -12.41 -10.36
C ARG A 42 -9.18 -10.90 -10.27
N GLY A 43 -9.12 -10.21 -11.42
CA GLY A 43 -9.25 -8.75 -11.51
C GLY A 43 -7.96 -7.98 -11.17
N CYS A 44 -6.85 -8.67 -10.92
CA CYS A 44 -5.57 -8.02 -10.71
C CYS A 44 -4.93 -7.62 -12.05
N ILE A 45 -4.50 -6.37 -12.15
CA ILE A 45 -3.75 -5.80 -13.25
C ILE A 45 -2.37 -5.41 -12.72
N LEU A 46 -1.30 -5.99 -13.29
CA LEU A 46 0.07 -5.56 -13.06
C LEU A 46 0.60 -4.93 -14.34
N ASP A 47 0.83 -3.63 -14.31
CA ASP A 47 1.40 -2.83 -15.40
C ASP A 47 2.81 -2.36 -14.98
N LEU A 48 3.83 -3.08 -15.45
CA LEU A 48 5.22 -2.90 -15.07
C LEU A 48 6.02 -2.37 -16.26
N ALA A 49 6.31 -1.08 -16.26
CA ALA A 49 7.03 -0.42 -17.35
C ALA A 49 8.51 -0.85 -17.42
N SER A 50 9.16 -0.56 -18.53
CA SER A 50 10.58 -0.81 -18.72
C SER A 50 11.43 -0.13 -17.63
N GLY A 51 12.42 -0.84 -17.11
CA GLY A 51 13.31 -0.36 -16.06
C GLY A 51 12.71 -0.34 -14.65
N SER A 52 11.38 -0.56 -14.51
CA SER A 52 10.79 -0.68 -13.18
C SER A 52 11.17 -2.00 -12.51
N LYS A 53 11.24 -2.00 -11.16
CA LYS A 53 11.56 -3.18 -10.37
C LYS A 53 10.67 -3.31 -9.14
N ILE A 54 10.27 -4.55 -8.85
CA ILE A 54 9.73 -4.96 -7.55
C ILE A 54 10.79 -5.88 -6.93
N TYR A 55 11.36 -5.46 -5.80
CA TYR A 55 12.21 -6.28 -4.96
C TYR A 55 11.34 -6.91 -3.88
N LEU A 56 11.24 -8.23 -3.87
CA LEU A 56 10.38 -8.97 -2.94
C LEU A 56 11.22 -9.89 -2.06
N SER A 57 11.01 -9.81 -0.75
CA SER A 57 11.66 -10.68 0.23
C SER A 57 10.83 -10.85 1.50
N GLY A 58 11.18 -11.85 2.31
CA GLY A 58 10.64 -12.09 3.65
C GLY A 58 9.29 -12.80 3.68
N SER A 59 8.37 -12.51 2.76
CA SER A 59 7.06 -13.16 2.67
C SER A 59 6.40 -12.92 1.31
N ASP A 60 5.23 -13.52 1.11
CA ASP A 60 4.48 -13.46 -0.14
C ASP A 60 3.73 -12.14 -0.31
N MET A 61 3.51 -11.78 -1.57
CA MET A 61 2.68 -10.65 -1.98
C MET A 61 1.35 -11.17 -2.55
N GLU A 62 0.24 -10.89 -1.86
CA GLU A 62 -1.12 -11.23 -2.30
C GLU A 62 -1.82 -10.01 -2.90
N ILE A 63 -2.27 -10.08 -4.16
CA ILE A 63 -2.85 -8.93 -4.88
C ILE A 63 -4.26 -9.27 -5.38
N GLY A 64 -5.25 -8.45 -4.99
CA GLY A 64 -6.66 -8.61 -5.36
C GLY A 64 -7.38 -9.65 -4.52
N CYS A 65 -6.90 -9.90 -3.28
CA CYS A 65 -7.54 -10.83 -2.36
C CYS A 65 -8.91 -10.33 -1.86
N ASP A 66 -9.65 -11.19 -1.18
CA ASP A 66 -10.96 -10.93 -0.54
C ASP A 66 -12.07 -10.43 -1.49
N ARG A 67 -11.96 -10.72 -2.79
CA ARG A 67 -12.91 -10.27 -3.81
C ARG A 67 -14.28 -10.88 -3.57
N LEU A 68 -15.30 -10.03 -3.58
CA LEU A 68 -16.70 -10.46 -3.49
C LEU A 68 -17.12 -11.23 -4.74
N LYS A 69 -17.96 -12.25 -4.54
CA LYS A 69 -18.56 -13.00 -5.64
C LYS A 69 -19.38 -12.04 -6.53
N GLY A 70 -19.12 -12.08 -7.84
CA GLY A 70 -19.79 -11.21 -8.82
C GLY A 70 -19.18 -9.82 -8.99
N SER A 71 -18.24 -9.38 -8.13
CA SER A 71 -17.56 -8.11 -8.32
C SER A 71 -16.75 -8.11 -9.63
N LYS A 72 -16.81 -7.02 -10.38
CA LYS A 72 -15.99 -6.76 -11.57
C LYS A 72 -14.88 -5.75 -11.30
N MET A 73 -14.75 -5.27 -10.05
CA MET A 73 -13.73 -4.29 -9.67
C MET A 73 -12.33 -4.85 -9.85
N GLU A 74 -11.44 -4.04 -10.37
CA GLU A 74 -10.05 -4.36 -10.64
C GLU A 74 -9.15 -3.93 -9.48
N THR A 75 -8.00 -4.57 -9.35
CA THR A 75 -6.91 -4.16 -8.45
C THR A 75 -5.71 -3.81 -9.31
N LEU A 76 -5.26 -2.57 -9.25
CA LEU A 76 -4.19 -2.06 -10.09
C LEU A 76 -2.88 -1.95 -9.31
N ILE A 77 -1.84 -2.60 -9.82
CA ILE A 77 -0.45 -2.35 -9.44
C ILE A 77 0.27 -1.82 -10.68
N ARG A 78 0.70 -0.57 -10.63
CA ARG A 78 1.37 0.07 -11.76
C ARG A 78 2.71 0.67 -11.33
N LEU A 79 3.76 0.24 -12.00
CA LEU A 79 5.09 0.84 -11.86
C LEU A 79 5.47 1.51 -13.18
N ARG A 80 5.67 2.83 -13.15
CA ARG A 80 6.14 3.60 -14.30
C ARG A 80 7.63 3.37 -14.55
N LYS A 81 8.15 3.95 -15.63
CA LYS A 81 9.56 3.78 -16.03
C LYS A 81 10.51 4.10 -14.86
N ASN A 82 11.44 3.17 -14.59
CA ASN A 82 12.44 3.23 -13.51
C ASN A 82 11.86 3.35 -12.09
N ALA A 83 10.57 3.10 -11.90
CA ALA A 83 9.97 3.04 -10.56
C ALA A 83 10.49 1.82 -9.80
N ILE A 84 10.67 1.99 -8.49
CA ILE A 84 11.15 0.92 -7.60
C ILE A 84 10.12 0.70 -6.50
N TRP A 85 9.77 -0.56 -6.27
CA TRP A 85 9.05 -0.99 -5.08
C TRP A 85 9.86 -2.05 -4.35
N SER A 86 10.42 -1.70 -3.19
CA SER A 86 11.01 -2.66 -2.25
C SER A 86 9.91 -3.13 -1.29
N CYS A 87 9.60 -4.42 -1.30
CA CYS A 87 8.58 -5.04 -0.46
C CYS A 87 9.24 -6.11 0.42
N GLU A 88 9.62 -5.74 1.63
CA GLU A 88 10.21 -6.63 2.63
C GLU A 88 9.11 -7.12 3.58
N GLY A 89 8.97 -8.43 3.73
CA GLY A 89 7.93 -9.02 4.58
C GLY A 89 6.59 -9.22 3.88
N GLY A 90 6.51 -8.93 2.57
CA GLY A 90 5.32 -9.16 1.76
C GLY A 90 4.18 -8.16 2.02
N CYS A 91 3.03 -8.41 1.40
CA CYS A 91 1.83 -7.60 1.63
C CYS A 91 0.56 -8.34 1.24
N ARG A 92 -0.56 -7.83 1.75
CA ARG A 92 -1.88 -8.31 1.39
C ARG A 92 -2.77 -7.16 0.93
N ILE A 93 -3.08 -7.13 -0.37
CA ILE A 93 -3.84 -6.06 -1.02
C ILE A 93 -5.19 -6.61 -1.45
N SER A 94 -6.26 -6.10 -0.85
CA SER A 94 -7.63 -6.47 -1.20
C SER A 94 -8.02 -5.92 -2.58
N TYR A 95 -9.04 -6.53 -3.17
CA TYR A 95 -9.59 -6.11 -4.46
C TYR A 95 -10.02 -4.64 -4.48
N SER A 96 -10.10 -4.03 -5.67
CA SER A 96 -10.49 -2.63 -5.87
C SER A 96 -9.51 -1.60 -5.29
N SER A 97 -8.26 -1.99 -5.03
CA SER A 97 -7.22 -1.09 -4.55
C SER A 97 -6.26 -0.72 -5.68
N THR A 98 -5.63 0.44 -5.56
CA THR A 98 -4.63 0.92 -6.51
C THR A 98 -3.33 1.24 -5.81
N ILE A 99 -2.22 0.69 -6.32
CA ILE A 99 -0.87 1.15 -6.00
C ILE A 99 -0.21 1.58 -7.30
N GLU A 100 0.19 2.84 -7.37
CA GLU A 100 0.94 3.37 -8.50
C GLU A 100 2.24 4.01 -8.03
N VAL A 101 3.36 3.61 -8.64
CA VAL A 101 4.67 4.21 -8.41
C VAL A 101 5.09 4.89 -9.69
N LEU A 102 5.16 6.23 -9.66
CA LEU A 102 5.40 7.07 -10.83
C LEU A 102 6.86 7.01 -11.29
N HIS A 103 7.19 7.75 -12.35
CA HIS A 103 8.53 7.76 -12.94
C HIS A 103 9.62 8.09 -11.92
N ASN A 104 10.62 7.20 -11.80
CA ASN A 104 11.76 7.32 -10.90
C ASN A 104 11.37 7.40 -9.40
N ALA A 105 10.11 7.16 -9.05
CA ALA A 105 9.64 7.17 -7.66
C ALA A 105 9.95 5.86 -6.95
N ILE A 106 9.89 5.91 -5.63
CA ILE A 106 10.22 4.79 -4.74
C ILE A 106 9.06 4.52 -3.80
N LEU A 107 8.66 3.26 -3.71
CA LEU A 107 7.84 2.72 -2.65
C LEU A 107 8.68 1.72 -1.84
N ASP A 108 8.98 2.05 -0.58
CA ASP A 108 9.60 1.12 0.35
C ASP A 108 8.55 0.62 1.32
N SER A 109 8.39 -0.69 1.47
CA SER A 109 7.42 -1.26 2.39
C SER A 109 7.97 -2.49 3.10
N GLN A 110 7.68 -2.59 4.39
CA GLN A 110 7.71 -3.85 5.10
C GLN A 110 6.32 -4.50 5.02
N PHE A 111 5.99 -5.43 5.93
CA PHE A 111 4.67 -6.07 5.88
C PHE A 111 3.54 -5.06 6.09
N PHE A 112 2.57 -5.06 5.18
CA PHE A 112 1.35 -4.27 5.33
C PHE A 112 0.12 -4.99 4.77
N THR A 113 -1.05 -4.55 5.22
CA THR A 113 -2.33 -4.93 4.62
C THR A 113 -3.07 -3.70 4.11
N MET A 114 -3.72 -3.83 2.95
CA MET A 114 -4.45 -2.75 2.30
C MET A 114 -5.86 -3.23 1.94
N ASN A 115 -6.86 -2.64 2.59
CA ASN A 115 -8.25 -2.97 2.34
C ASN A 115 -8.78 -2.30 1.07
N SER A 116 -9.92 -2.80 0.58
CA SER A 116 -10.52 -2.41 -0.69
C SER A 116 -10.81 -0.90 -0.82
N ASN A 117 -10.83 -0.41 -2.05
CA ASN A 117 -11.05 0.98 -2.46
C ASN A 117 -9.97 1.97 -1.97
N SER A 118 -8.80 1.47 -1.58
CA SER A 118 -7.70 2.32 -1.13
C SER A 118 -6.74 2.62 -2.28
N VAL A 119 -6.11 3.79 -2.22
CA VAL A 119 -5.22 4.30 -3.26
C VAL A 119 -3.91 4.77 -2.63
N LEU A 120 -2.79 4.29 -3.18
CA LEU A 120 -1.45 4.72 -2.84
C LEU A 120 -0.73 5.12 -4.13
N ILE A 121 -0.33 6.39 -4.25
CA ILE A 121 0.43 6.88 -5.40
C ILE A 121 1.70 7.55 -4.92
N ALA A 122 2.84 6.96 -5.26
CA ALA A 122 4.16 7.52 -4.99
C ALA A 122 4.68 8.26 -6.23
N ALA A 123 4.91 9.56 -6.10
CA ALA A 123 5.53 10.39 -7.12
C ALA A 123 7.01 10.68 -6.81
N LYS A 124 7.40 10.63 -5.55
CA LYS A 124 8.76 10.79 -5.06
C LYS A 124 9.18 9.61 -4.19
N LYS A 125 8.64 9.51 -2.98
CA LYS A 125 8.93 8.41 -2.06
C LYS A 125 7.83 8.24 -1.02
N ILE A 126 7.30 7.01 -0.91
CA ILE A 126 6.46 6.59 0.22
C ILE A 126 7.16 5.44 0.93
N GLN A 127 7.20 5.50 2.26
CA GLN A 127 7.75 4.44 3.10
C GLN A 127 6.69 3.96 4.08
N LEU A 128 6.48 2.63 4.11
CA LEU A 128 5.60 1.93 5.05
C LEU A 128 6.46 1.02 5.93
N GLY A 129 6.36 1.19 7.23
CA GLY A 129 7.02 0.32 8.22
C GLY A 129 6.38 -1.05 8.34
N GLN A 130 6.83 -1.79 9.33
CA GLN A 130 6.32 -3.13 9.65
C GLN A 130 4.91 -3.06 10.25
N ASP A 131 4.03 -3.97 9.81
CA ASP A 131 2.67 -4.15 10.33
C ASP A 131 1.76 -2.92 10.19
N VAL A 132 1.83 -2.26 9.02
CA VAL A 132 0.92 -1.17 8.70
C VAL A 132 -0.44 -1.74 8.26
N MET A 133 -1.53 -1.23 8.84
CA MET A 133 -2.89 -1.58 8.46
C MET A 133 -3.57 -0.42 7.77
N ILE A 134 -3.82 -0.56 6.46
CA ILE A 134 -4.51 0.42 5.63
C ILE A 134 -5.98 0.00 5.51
N GLY A 135 -6.87 0.79 6.12
CA GLY A 135 -8.33 0.62 6.13
C GLY A 135 -8.95 0.77 4.74
N ARG A 136 -10.28 0.74 4.66
CA ARG A 136 -11.00 0.94 3.40
C ARG A 136 -11.01 2.40 2.99
N GLY A 137 -10.89 2.66 1.67
CA GLY A 137 -11.00 4.00 1.12
C GLY A 137 -9.87 4.95 1.55
N VAL A 138 -8.77 4.41 2.06
CA VAL A 138 -7.61 5.21 2.45
C VAL A 138 -6.88 5.73 1.23
N VAL A 139 -6.45 6.98 1.28
CA VAL A 139 -5.69 7.65 0.22
C VAL A 139 -4.33 8.08 0.77
N ILE A 140 -3.24 7.73 0.07
CA ILE A 140 -1.86 8.10 0.45
C ILE A 140 -1.17 8.69 -0.77
N TYR A 141 -0.82 9.98 -0.71
CA TYR A 141 -0.12 10.71 -1.77
C TYR A 141 1.07 11.48 -1.22
N ASP A 142 2.19 11.44 -1.95
CA ASP A 142 3.38 12.25 -1.69
C ASP A 142 3.54 13.44 -2.67
N SER A 143 2.48 13.72 -3.44
CA SER A 143 2.40 14.75 -4.48
C SER A 143 0.99 15.31 -4.60
N ASP A 144 0.86 16.57 -5.04
CA ASP A 144 -0.41 17.14 -5.51
C ASP A 144 -0.65 16.86 -7.00
N HIS A 145 0.23 16.16 -7.68
CA HIS A 145 0.22 15.81 -9.10
C HIS A 145 0.24 16.99 -10.09
N HIS A 146 -0.09 18.20 -9.65
CA HIS A 146 -0.12 19.42 -10.46
C HIS A 146 0.69 20.53 -9.80
N ALA A 147 1.55 21.17 -10.60
CA ALA A 147 2.39 22.24 -10.11
C ALA A 147 1.56 23.53 -9.89
N ILE A 148 1.68 24.10 -8.68
CA ILE A 148 1.22 25.44 -8.37
C ILE A 148 2.42 26.38 -8.50
N ARG A 149 2.25 27.47 -9.27
CA ARG A 149 3.34 28.43 -9.51
C ARG A 149 2.97 29.81 -8.95
N ASN A 150 3.96 30.46 -8.36
CA ASN A 150 3.83 31.86 -7.96
C ASN A 150 3.93 32.80 -9.18
N SER A 151 3.82 34.11 -8.94
CA SER A 151 3.92 35.14 -9.98
C SER A 151 5.29 35.19 -10.70
N GLN A 152 6.32 34.57 -10.10
CA GLN A 152 7.67 34.47 -10.66
C GLN A 152 7.89 33.15 -11.44
N GLY A 153 6.85 32.30 -11.57
CA GLY A 153 6.90 31.01 -12.24
C GLY A 153 7.54 29.88 -11.41
N THR A 154 7.91 30.13 -10.16
CA THR A 154 8.49 29.11 -9.27
C THR A 154 7.42 28.16 -8.75
N VAL A 155 7.69 26.85 -8.77
CA VAL A 155 6.81 25.83 -8.18
C VAL A 155 6.81 25.98 -6.66
N THR A 156 5.61 26.13 -6.07
CA THR A 156 5.43 26.37 -4.63
C THR A 156 4.97 25.12 -3.87
N ASN A 157 4.59 24.07 -4.57
CA ASN A 157 4.09 22.81 -4.01
C ASN A 157 4.88 21.57 -4.47
N PRO A 158 6.21 21.52 -4.27
CA PRO A 158 6.99 20.37 -4.71
C PRO A 158 6.53 19.08 -4.01
N ASP A 159 6.82 17.93 -4.64
CA ASP A 159 6.58 16.62 -4.05
C ASP A 159 7.39 16.43 -2.76
N ALA A 160 6.77 15.88 -1.74
CA ALA A 160 7.40 15.69 -0.43
C ALA A 160 7.13 14.27 0.09
N PRO A 161 8.17 13.53 0.51
CA PRO A 161 8.04 12.13 0.92
C PRO A 161 7.01 11.93 2.04
N VAL A 162 6.40 10.73 2.07
CA VAL A 162 5.52 10.28 3.16
C VAL A 162 6.23 9.13 3.90
N PHE A 163 6.26 9.22 5.23
CA PHE A 163 6.82 8.18 6.10
C PHE A 163 5.77 7.70 7.09
N ILE A 164 5.49 6.39 7.06
CA ILE A 164 4.57 5.73 7.99
C ILE A 164 5.36 4.71 8.78
N GLY A 165 5.40 4.87 10.09
CA GLY A 165 6.16 4.03 11.02
C GLY A 165 5.58 2.62 11.16
N ASN A 166 6.15 1.87 12.10
CA ASN A 166 5.73 0.49 12.37
C ASN A 166 4.40 0.47 13.14
N HIS A 167 3.60 -0.57 12.90
CA HIS A 167 2.36 -0.81 13.65
C HIS A 167 1.42 0.41 13.64
N VAL A 168 1.20 0.97 12.45
CA VAL A 168 0.30 2.12 12.24
C VAL A 168 -1.01 1.64 11.65
N TRP A 169 -2.11 2.13 12.20
CA TRP A 169 -3.44 1.89 11.65
C TRP A 169 -4.01 3.17 11.02
N LEU A 170 -4.18 3.14 9.71
CA LEU A 170 -4.96 4.14 8.97
C LEU A 170 -6.39 3.63 8.86
N ALA A 171 -7.31 4.22 9.60
CA ALA A 171 -8.71 3.79 9.61
C ALA A 171 -9.44 4.21 8.32
N THR A 172 -10.70 3.83 8.19
CA THR A 172 -11.51 4.04 6.97
C THR A 172 -11.50 5.49 6.51
N ASN A 173 -11.32 5.71 5.20
CA ASN A 173 -11.33 7.02 4.54
C ASN A 173 -10.28 8.00 5.07
N THR A 174 -9.23 7.54 5.70
CA THR A 174 -8.08 8.40 6.06
C THR A 174 -7.39 8.88 4.79
N THR A 175 -7.00 10.15 4.76
CA THR A 175 -6.16 10.74 3.71
C THR A 175 -4.81 11.13 4.31
N VAL A 176 -3.71 10.63 3.72
CA VAL A 176 -2.34 11.02 4.10
C VAL A 176 -1.76 11.85 2.98
N LEU A 177 -1.47 13.12 3.28
CA LEU A 177 -0.95 14.08 2.32
C LEU A 177 0.58 14.08 2.29
N LYS A 178 1.14 14.59 1.22
CA LYS A 178 2.58 14.75 1.02
C LYS A 178 3.27 15.43 2.21
N GLY A 179 4.51 15.03 2.49
CA GLY A 179 5.31 15.55 3.60
C GLY A 179 4.87 15.05 4.98
N SER A 180 3.90 14.14 5.06
CA SER A 180 3.45 13.58 6.34
C SER A 180 4.41 12.55 6.89
N THR A 181 4.58 12.57 8.21
CA THR A 181 5.25 11.52 8.98
C THR A 181 4.31 11.03 10.07
N ILE A 182 4.05 9.71 10.12
CA ILE A 182 3.22 9.10 11.16
C ILE A 182 4.12 8.18 11.99
N GLY A 183 4.26 8.49 13.26
CA GLY A 183 5.08 7.73 14.21
C GLY A 183 4.52 6.34 14.50
N SER A 184 5.40 5.43 14.90
CA SER A 184 5.04 4.03 15.19
C SER A 184 3.98 3.90 16.27
N GLY A 185 3.13 2.90 16.16
CA GLY A 185 2.06 2.61 17.10
C GLY A 185 0.88 3.58 17.04
N SER A 186 0.83 4.49 16.06
CA SER A 186 -0.23 5.49 15.97
C SER A 186 -1.43 5.00 15.18
N ILE A 187 -2.56 5.65 15.41
CA ILE A 187 -3.81 5.45 14.67
C ILE A 187 -4.21 6.77 14.02
N ALA A 188 -4.47 6.78 12.72
CA ALA A 188 -5.24 7.84 12.09
C ALA A 188 -6.71 7.40 12.06
N ALA A 189 -7.56 8.09 12.79
CA ALA A 189 -8.98 7.76 12.92
C ALA A 189 -9.72 7.90 11.58
N ALA A 190 -10.90 7.30 11.48
CA ALA A 190 -11.71 7.36 10.26
C ALA A 190 -11.99 8.82 9.85
N ASN A 191 -11.92 9.07 8.54
CA ASN A 191 -12.07 10.38 7.90
C ASN A 191 -11.02 11.42 8.32
N ALA A 192 -9.92 11.02 8.97
CA ALA A 192 -8.83 11.94 9.28
C ALA A 192 -8.06 12.34 8.01
N THR A 193 -7.66 13.60 7.93
CA THR A 193 -6.67 14.08 6.96
C THR A 193 -5.38 14.36 7.69
N VAL A 194 -4.36 13.56 7.43
CA VAL A 194 -3.03 13.72 8.03
C VAL A 194 -2.18 14.62 7.16
N HIS A 195 -1.68 15.69 7.76
CA HIS A 195 -0.72 16.62 7.17
C HIS A 195 0.36 16.97 8.20
N GLY A 196 1.62 16.79 7.84
CA GLY A 196 2.76 17.05 8.74
C GLY A 196 3.07 15.87 9.66
N ASN A 197 3.51 16.17 10.88
CA ASN A 197 4.05 15.16 11.80
C ASN A 197 3.02 14.70 12.84
N VAL A 198 2.76 13.41 12.88
CA VAL A 198 2.03 12.73 13.97
C VAL A 198 3.05 11.94 14.80
N PRO A 199 3.26 12.29 16.08
CA PRO A 199 4.19 11.55 16.94
C PRO A 199 3.80 10.08 17.12
N SER A 200 4.70 9.26 17.68
CA SER A 200 4.43 7.85 17.97
C SER A 200 3.39 7.68 19.06
N GLY A 201 2.59 6.61 19.00
CA GLY A 201 1.60 6.26 20.02
C GLY A 201 0.38 7.20 20.10
N ILE A 202 0.10 7.94 19.07
CA ILE A 202 -0.99 8.94 19.02
C ILE A 202 -2.22 8.39 18.32
N LEU A 203 -3.39 8.64 18.88
CA LEU A 203 -4.66 8.60 18.14
C LEU A 203 -4.92 9.98 17.53
N TYR A 204 -4.68 10.11 16.24
CA TYR A 204 -4.91 11.33 15.46
C TYR A 204 -6.33 11.31 14.88
N SER A 205 -7.14 12.32 15.15
CA SER A 205 -8.52 12.41 14.68
C SER A 205 -8.86 13.82 14.17
N PRO A 206 -9.94 13.98 13.38
CA PRO A 206 -10.40 15.29 12.93
C PRO A 206 -10.74 16.27 14.07
N SER A 207 -11.07 15.75 15.26
CA SER A 207 -11.41 16.54 16.45
C SER A 207 -10.23 16.83 17.37
N GLY A 208 -9.02 16.40 17.00
CA GLY A 208 -7.80 16.58 17.78
C GLY A 208 -7.02 15.27 18.02
N THR A 209 -5.89 15.39 18.69
CA THR A 209 -5.04 14.25 19.04
C THR A 209 -5.36 13.73 20.43
N LYS A 210 -5.26 12.40 20.62
CA LYS A 210 -5.33 11.75 21.93
C LYS A 210 -4.04 10.99 22.17
N GLU A 211 -3.39 11.29 23.28
CA GLU A 211 -2.26 10.53 23.77
C GLU A 211 -2.75 9.38 24.67
N ASN A 212 -1.90 8.37 24.87
CA ASN A 212 -2.17 7.26 25.80
C ASN A 212 -3.51 6.53 25.55
N TYR A 213 -3.85 6.31 24.27
CA TYR A 213 -5.06 5.57 23.91
C TYR A 213 -4.97 4.06 24.22
N GLY A 214 -3.81 3.59 24.67
CA GLY A 214 -3.49 2.18 24.89
C GLY A 214 -2.76 1.59 23.68
N ALA A 215 -3.20 0.43 23.22
CA ALA A 215 -2.65 -0.23 22.04
C ALA A 215 -3.79 -0.78 21.16
N TRP A 216 -3.55 -0.84 19.88
CA TRP A 216 -4.43 -1.55 18.96
C TRP A 216 -3.81 -2.89 18.53
N ASN A 217 -4.63 -3.84 18.13
CA ASN A 217 -4.18 -5.08 17.52
C ASN A 217 -5.11 -5.46 16.35
N ARG A 218 -4.79 -6.54 15.66
CA ARG A 218 -5.58 -7.02 14.52
C ARG A 218 -6.74 -7.95 14.91
N GLU A 219 -6.97 -8.15 16.18
CA GLU A 219 -8.07 -8.97 16.70
C GLU A 219 -9.39 -8.20 16.60
N HIS A 220 -10.46 -8.92 16.28
CA HIS A 220 -11.80 -8.37 16.42
C HIS A 220 -12.24 -8.49 17.86
N PRO A 221 -12.86 -7.45 18.44
CA PRO A 221 -13.41 -7.49 19.80
C PRO A 221 -14.50 -8.54 19.93
#